data_640182edbd7bd22810b6585b267ca2e3
#
_entry.id   640182edbd7bd22810b6585b267ca2e3
#
_cell.length_a   1.000
_cell.length_b   1.000
_cell.length_c   1.000
_cell.angle_alpha   90.00
_cell.angle_beta   90.00
_cell.angle_gamma   90.00
#
_symmetry.space_group_name_H-M   'P 1'
#
loop_
_entity.id
_entity.type
_entity.pdbx_description
1 polymer ?
#
loop_
_entity_poly.entity_id
_entity_poly.type
_entity_poly.pdbx_seq_one_letter_code
_entity_poly.pdbx_strand_id
1 'polypeptide(L)'
;MVNVKNTIYTEINTYGDEKYKKNIKISLIIVSTIIVILLSVIIFTWLCITGGFPTKTSNINDYGKFKDFNGYSNLYIFPKNMPSSAQIDSYYYYYRDTMFDPTCQIYLEYSLSKDDFNAEVSRLSNISETFENENYKDIENKIVYNTSNFIYPAYITIFNNNHCYEYALIDKENFKIICVFTQFINYNDVKFDKKYLPTASNNEKDNESFSIYCTNGYSEHKIR
;
A
#
# COMPACT_ATOMS: atom_id res chain seq x y z
N MET A 1 58.91 -49.55 37.18
CA MET A 1 58.25 -48.36 37.76
C MET A 1 58.12 -47.15 36.80
N VAL A 2 58.89 -47.02 35.75
CA VAL A 2 58.83 -45.90 34.79
C VAL A 2 57.63 -45.91 33.89
N ASN A 3 57.09 -47.09 33.53
CA ASN A 3 56.02 -47.24 32.54
C ASN A 3 54.61 -46.80 33.04
N VAL A 4 54.32 -46.94 34.31
CA VAL A 4 53.03 -46.58 34.93
C VAL A 4 52.84 -45.05 35.02
N LYS A 5 53.90 -44.32 35.32
CA LYS A 5 53.82 -42.82 35.39
C LYS A 5 53.50 -42.22 34.00
N ASN A 6 54.10 -42.72 32.91
CA ASN A 6 53.90 -42.19 31.59
C ASN A 6 52.46 -42.46 31.09
N THR A 7 51.89 -43.60 31.44
CA THR A 7 50.50 -43.96 31.08
C THR A 7 49.50 -43.00 31.78
N ILE A 8 49.69 -42.75 33.05
CA ILE A 8 48.83 -41.82 33.84
C ILE A 8 48.92 -40.38 33.32
N TYR A 9 50.11 -39.89 32.98
CA TYR A 9 50.26 -38.53 32.38
C TYR A 9 49.59 -38.42 31.01
N THR A 10 49.61 -39.46 30.17
CA THR A 10 48.97 -39.49 28.87
C THR A 10 47.43 -39.51 29.00
N GLU A 11 46.88 -40.30 29.91
CA GLU A 11 45.44 -40.34 30.20
C GLU A 11 44.90 -39.02 30.76
N ILE A 12 45.62 -38.34 31.67
CA ILE A 12 45.21 -37.05 32.22
C ILE A 12 45.20 -35.97 31.16
N ASN A 13 46.21 -35.93 30.28
CA ASN A 13 46.26 -34.96 29.18
C ASN A 13 45.15 -35.21 28.15
N THR A 14 44.86 -36.46 27.77
CA THR A 14 43.77 -36.81 26.85
C THR A 14 42.41 -36.45 27.42
N TYR A 15 42.17 -36.69 28.71
CA TYR A 15 40.93 -36.31 29.39
C TYR A 15 40.77 -34.78 29.48
N GLY A 16 41.86 -34.04 29.75
CA GLY A 16 41.86 -32.58 29.74
C GLY A 16 41.48 -32.00 28.35
N ASP A 17 42.06 -32.55 27.31
CA ASP A 17 41.81 -32.14 25.94
C ASP A 17 40.37 -32.44 25.51
N GLU A 18 39.80 -33.58 25.84
CA GLU A 18 38.41 -33.93 25.52
C GLU A 18 37.43 -33.03 26.25
N LYS A 19 37.66 -32.76 27.53
CA LYS A 19 36.87 -31.85 28.33
C LYS A 19 36.91 -30.41 27.77
N TYR A 20 38.08 -29.95 27.35
CA TYR A 20 38.25 -28.63 26.72
C TYR A 20 37.52 -28.54 25.39
N LYS A 21 37.64 -29.53 24.49
CA LYS A 21 36.92 -29.62 23.22
C LYS A 21 35.41 -29.65 23.41
N LYS A 22 34.92 -30.37 24.44
CA LYS A 22 33.50 -30.42 24.78
C LYS A 22 33.00 -29.06 25.24
N ASN A 23 33.74 -28.35 26.07
CA ASN A 23 33.36 -27.01 26.55
C ASN A 23 33.34 -25.99 25.40
N ILE A 24 34.29 -26.02 24.47
CA ILE A 24 34.26 -25.18 23.26
C ILE A 24 33.02 -25.45 22.42
N LYS A 25 32.69 -26.72 22.18
CA LYS A 25 31.49 -27.06 21.43
C LYS A 25 30.23 -26.54 22.10
N ILE A 26 30.10 -26.66 23.41
CA ILE A 26 28.96 -26.14 24.18
C ILE A 26 28.90 -24.60 24.07
N SER A 27 30.03 -23.93 24.24
CA SER A 27 30.10 -22.46 24.09
C SER A 27 29.70 -22.00 22.68
N LEU A 28 30.14 -22.68 21.64
CA LEU A 28 29.77 -22.37 20.25
C LEU A 28 28.25 -22.56 20.01
N ILE A 29 27.68 -23.63 20.59
CA ILE A 29 26.22 -23.85 20.48
C ILE A 29 25.47 -22.73 21.19
N ILE A 30 25.87 -22.32 22.39
CA ILE A 30 25.23 -21.25 23.13
C ILE A 30 25.32 -19.92 22.36
N VAL A 31 26.51 -19.57 21.85
CA VAL A 31 26.72 -18.35 21.08
C VAL A 31 25.88 -18.36 19.80
N SER A 32 25.87 -19.47 19.06
CA SER A 32 25.04 -19.57 17.85
C SER A 32 23.55 -19.46 18.15
N THR A 33 23.08 -20.05 19.24
CA THR A 33 21.68 -19.93 19.67
C THR A 33 21.32 -18.48 20.01
N ILE A 34 22.17 -17.76 20.72
CA ILE A 34 21.96 -16.35 21.04
C ILE A 34 21.88 -15.51 19.75
N ILE A 35 22.77 -15.74 18.79
CA ILE A 35 22.77 -15.05 17.50
C ILE A 35 21.45 -15.29 16.75
N VAL A 36 20.98 -16.54 16.70
CA VAL A 36 19.70 -16.88 16.05
C VAL A 36 18.53 -16.16 16.72
N ILE A 37 18.49 -16.11 18.04
CA ILE A 37 17.44 -15.40 18.78
C ILE A 37 17.49 -13.90 18.47
N LEU A 38 18.66 -13.28 18.49
CA LEU A 38 18.80 -11.86 18.17
C LEU A 38 18.36 -11.54 16.74
N LEU A 39 18.75 -12.35 15.76
CA LEU A 39 18.32 -12.19 14.38
C LEU A 39 16.80 -12.36 14.23
N SER A 40 16.20 -13.32 14.91
CA SER A 40 14.74 -13.50 14.86
C SER A 40 13.98 -12.32 15.46
N VAL A 41 14.47 -11.72 16.55
CA VAL A 41 13.90 -10.51 17.13
C VAL A 41 14.00 -9.31 16.16
N ILE A 42 15.17 -9.13 15.53
CA ILE A 42 15.36 -8.06 14.54
C ILE A 42 14.41 -8.23 13.36
N ILE A 43 14.29 -9.43 12.80
CA ILE A 43 13.39 -9.74 11.68
C ILE A 43 11.94 -9.51 12.10
N PHE A 44 11.54 -9.99 13.28
CA PHE A 44 10.18 -9.81 13.79
C PHE A 44 9.85 -8.32 13.96
N THR A 45 10.73 -7.56 14.57
CA THR A 45 10.57 -6.11 14.75
C THR A 45 10.45 -5.41 13.39
N TRP A 46 11.30 -5.77 12.45
CA TRP A 46 11.24 -5.25 11.08
C TRP A 46 9.90 -5.56 10.40
N LEU A 47 9.41 -6.80 10.50
CA LEU A 47 8.10 -7.19 9.96
C LEU A 47 6.95 -6.41 10.60
N CYS A 48 6.98 -6.19 11.92
CA CYS A 48 5.97 -5.39 12.61
C CYS A 48 5.96 -3.93 12.13
N ILE A 49 7.14 -3.31 11.99
CA ILE A 49 7.24 -1.91 11.55
C ILE A 49 6.82 -1.75 10.09
N THR A 50 7.25 -2.65 9.22
CA THR A 50 7.01 -2.54 7.77
C THR A 50 5.66 -3.12 7.33
N GLY A 51 4.90 -3.76 8.22
CA GLY A 51 3.64 -4.42 7.89
C GLY A 51 3.79 -5.70 7.05
N GLY A 52 4.97 -6.30 7.04
CA GLY A 52 5.22 -7.54 6.32
C GLY A 52 5.17 -7.41 4.79
N PHE A 53 4.65 -8.44 4.13
CA PHE A 53 4.54 -8.46 2.68
C PHE A 53 3.23 -7.80 2.22
N PRO A 54 3.27 -6.93 1.19
CA PRO A 54 2.06 -6.32 0.68
C PRO A 54 1.17 -7.34 -0.03
N THR A 55 -0.14 -7.15 0.08
CA THR A 55 -1.12 -7.80 -0.79
C THR A 55 -1.19 -7.02 -2.09
N LYS A 56 -1.04 -7.68 -3.24
CA LYS A 56 -1.11 -7.05 -4.56
C LYS A 56 -1.68 -8.00 -5.60
N THR A 57 -2.45 -7.47 -6.53
CA THR A 57 -2.97 -8.20 -7.68
C THR A 57 -3.26 -7.26 -8.85
N SER A 58 -3.16 -7.79 -10.07
CA SER A 58 -3.66 -7.16 -11.29
C SER A 58 -4.77 -7.99 -11.94
N ASN A 59 -5.24 -9.03 -11.25
CA ASN A 59 -6.31 -9.88 -11.74
C ASN A 59 -7.67 -9.26 -11.39
N ILE A 60 -8.44 -8.87 -12.40
CA ILE A 60 -9.78 -8.27 -12.22
C ILE A 60 -10.76 -9.19 -11.47
N ASN A 61 -10.58 -10.50 -11.54
CA ASN A 61 -11.42 -11.43 -10.79
C ASN A 61 -11.26 -11.28 -9.27
N ASP A 62 -10.21 -10.60 -8.83
CA ASP A 62 -10.00 -10.29 -7.42
C ASP A 62 -10.67 -8.97 -7.00
N TYR A 63 -11.22 -8.20 -7.94
CA TYR A 63 -11.83 -6.89 -7.67
C TYR A 63 -12.85 -6.92 -6.53
N GLY A 64 -13.71 -7.93 -6.50
CA GLY A 64 -14.71 -8.09 -5.45
C GLY A 64 -14.14 -8.44 -4.07
N LYS A 65 -12.92 -8.96 -3.98
CA LYS A 65 -12.29 -9.37 -2.71
C LYS A 65 -11.87 -8.18 -1.83
N PHE A 66 -11.69 -7.01 -2.43
CA PHE A 66 -11.14 -5.83 -1.76
C PHE A 66 -12.18 -4.72 -1.57
N LYS A 67 -13.48 -5.06 -1.68
CA LYS A 67 -14.58 -4.11 -1.47
C LYS A 67 -14.64 -3.59 -0.02
N ASP A 68 -14.29 -4.45 0.93
CA ASP A 68 -14.30 -4.14 2.36
C ASP A 68 -12.88 -3.71 2.78
N PHE A 69 -12.42 -2.65 2.17
CA PHE A 69 -11.14 -2.08 2.46
C PHE A 69 -11.10 -1.53 3.90
N ASN A 70 -10.21 -2.04 4.74
CA ASN A 70 -9.98 -1.55 6.10
C ASN A 70 -9.23 -0.20 6.12
N GLY A 71 -9.35 0.59 5.07
CA GLY A 71 -8.77 1.90 4.96
C GLY A 71 -9.75 2.99 5.39
N TYR A 72 -9.32 4.23 5.26
CA TYR A 72 -10.10 5.42 5.62
C TYR A 72 -11.19 5.77 4.59
N SER A 73 -11.37 4.99 3.53
CA SER A 73 -12.34 5.22 2.46
C SER A 73 -13.18 4.00 2.15
N ASN A 74 -14.46 4.21 1.90
CA ASN A 74 -15.39 3.19 1.47
C ASN A 74 -15.46 3.01 -0.06
N LEU A 75 -14.55 3.56 -0.83
CA LEU A 75 -14.52 3.47 -2.30
C LEU A 75 -15.85 3.86 -2.96
N TYR A 76 -16.21 5.13 -2.91
CA TYR A 76 -17.48 5.63 -3.45
C TYR A 76 -17.50 5.74 -4.95
N ILE A 77 -16.37 6.07 -5.56
CA ILE A 77 -16.22 6.25 -7.02
C ILE A 77 -16.17 4.91 -7.72
N PHE A 78 -15.53 3.91 -7.13
CA PHE A 78 -15.40 2.59 -7.74
C PHE A 78 -16.77 1.91 -7.89
N PRO A 79 -17.12 1.34 -9.05
CA PRO A 79 -18.39 0.69 -9.24
C PRO A 79 -18.53 -0.55 -8.36
N LYS A 80 -19.65 -0.67 -7.63
CA LYS A 80 -19.93 -1.87 -6.81
C LYS A 80 -20.08 -3.12 -7.68
N ASN A 81 -20.66 -2.95 -8.86
CA ASN A 81 -20.79 -3.97 -9.88
C ASN A 81 -20.34 -3.38 -11.21
N MET A 82 -19.55 -4.15 -11.95
CA MET A 82 -19.11 -3.72 -13.26
C MET A 82 -20.29 -3.64 -14.22
N PRO A 83 -20.43 -2.55 -15.01
CA PRO A 83 -21.43 -2.45 -16.08
C PRO A 83 -21.30 -3.63 -17.06
N SER A 84 -22.40 -4.02 -17.67
CA SER A 84 -22.46 -5.22 -18.52
C SER A 84 -21.58 -5.14 -19.76
N SER A 85 -21.39 -3.93 -20.31
CA SER A 85 -20.52 -3.69 -21.47
C SER A 85 -19.07 -3.41 -21.11
N ALA A 86 -18.71 -3.46 -19.83
CA ALA A 86 -17.37 -3.07 -19.38
C ALA A 86 -16.29 -3.98 -19.97
N GLN A 87 -15.35 -3.38 -20.65
CA GLN A 87 -14.09 -4.00 -21.05
C GLN A 87 -13.00 -3.44 -20.18
N ILE A 88 -12.36 -4.30 -19.40
CA ILE A 88 -11.32 -3.90 -18.45
C ILE A 88 -10.01 -3.74 -19.20
N ASP A 89 -9.51 -2.50 -19.26
CA ASP A 89 -8.24 -2.18 -19.89
C ASP A 89 -7.07 -2.41 -18.94
N SER A 90 -7.26 -2.04 -17.66
CA SER A 90 -6.23 -2.23 -16.62
C SER A 90 -6.85 -2.27 -15.23
N TYR A 91 -6.27 -3.10 -14.37
CA TYR A 91 -6.59 -3.17 -12.96
C TYR A 91 -5.33 -3.39 -12.14
N TYR A 92 -5.23 -2.71 -11.00
CA TYR A 92 -4.17 -2.90 -10.04
C TYR A 92 -4.68 -2.62 -8.64
N TYR A 93 -4.33 -3.51 -7.73
CA TYR A 93 -4.55 -3.37 -6.30
C TYR A 93 -3.24 -3.58 -5.56
N TYR A 94 -2.97 -2.71 -4.60
CA TYR A 94 -1.86 -2.82 -3.68
C TYR A 94 -2.29 -2.35 -2.31
N TYR A 95 -2.01 -3.15 -1.30
CA TYR A 95 -2.23 -2.80 0.10
C TYR A 95 -1.09 -3.30 0.96
N ARG A 96 -0.60 -2.46 1.83
CA ARG A 96 0.38 -2.79 2.85
C ARG A 96 -0.08 -2.19 4.17
N ASP A 97 -0.34 -3.07 5.14
CA ASP A 97 -0.68 -2.68 6.51
C ASP A 97 0.60 -2.41 7.27
N THR A 98 0.94 -1.15 7.50
CA THR A 98 2.08 -0.75 8.30
C THR A 98 1.62 -0.31 9.68
N MET A 99 2.52 -0.34 10.66
CA MET A 99 2.19 0.01 12.05
C MET A 99 1.65 1.45 12.20
N PHE A 100 2.05 2.35 11.30
CA PHE A 100 1.70 3.78 11.40
C PHE A 100 0.69 4.19 10.33
N ASP A 101 1.01 3.97 9.07
CA ASP A 101 0.25 4.50 7.94
C ASP A 101 0.04 3.42 6.88
N PRO A 102 -1.13 2.77 6.84
CA PRO A 102 -1.41 1.76 5.83
C PRO A 102 -1.33 2.38 4.43
N THR A 103 -0.53 1.76 3.57
CA THR A 103 -0.31 2.22 2.21
C THR A 103 -1.22 1.46 1.25
N CYS A 104 -1.99 2.17 0.44
CA CYS A 104 -2.87 1.56 -0.54
C CYS A 104 -2.90 2.31 -1.86
N GLN A 105 -3.01 1.57 -2.96
CA GLN A 105 -3.43 2.12 -4.24
C GLN A 105 -4.31 1.13 -4.98
N ILE A 106 -5.37 1.66 -5.57
CA ILE A 106 -6.28 0.91 -6.42
C ILE A 106 -6.45 1.70 -7.72
N TYR A 107 -6.35 1.00 -8.81
CA TYR A 107 -6.50 1.54 -10.14
C TYR A 107 -7.39 0.64 -10.97
N LEU A 108 -8.36 1.22 -11.65
CA LEU A 108 -9.27 0.52 -12.54
C LEU A 108 -9.54 1.39 -13.75
N GLU A 109 -9.18 0.89 -14.92
CA GLU A 109 -9.45 1.52 -16.22
C GLU A 109 -10.34 0.59 -17.02
N TYR A 110 -11.47 1.11 -17.52
CA TYR A 110 -12.42 0.34 -18.28
C TYR A 110 -13.15 1.19 -19.31
N SER A 111 -13.43 0.57 -20.47
CA SER A 111 -14.18 1.14 -21.56
C SER A 111 -15.60 0.58 -21.56
N LEU A 112 -16.57 1.36 -22.01
CA LEU A 112 -17.99 1.07 -21.92
C LEU A 112 -18.70 1.29 -23.27
N SER A 113 -19.87 0.70 -23.44
CA SER A 113 -20.81 1.19 -24.44
C SER A 113 -21.22 2.64 -24.11
N LYS A 114 -21.65 3.39 -25.10
CA LYS A 114 -22.08 4.78 -24.90
C LYS A 114 -23.18 4.91 -23.84
N ASP A 115 -24.13 3.97 -23.81
CA ASP A 115 -25.24 4.02 -22.88
C ASP A 115 -24.79 3.72 -21.44
N ASP A 116 -23.98 2.69 -21.25
CA ASP A 116 -23.41 2.36 -19.94
C ASP A 116 -22.44 3.45 -19.45
N PHE A 117 -21.69 4.07 -20.37
CA PHE A 117 -20.83 5.22 -20.04
C PHE A 117 -21.65 6.40 -19.51
N ASN A 118 -22.74 6.76 -20.18
CA ASN A 118 -23.62 7.84 -19.73
C ASN A 118 -24.28 7.51 -18.40
N ALA A 119 -24.69 6.26 -18.20
CA ALA A 119 -25.23 5.79 -16.93
C ALA A 119 -24.22 5.90 -15.80
N GLU A 120 -22.96 5.51 -16.06
CA GLU A 120 -21.88 5.57 -15.07
C GLU A 120 -21.47 7.02 -14.74
N VAL A 121 -21.39 7.91 -15.74
CA VAL A 121 -21.19 9.35 -15.52
C VAL A 121 -22.33 9.94 -14.70
N SER A 122 -23.58 9.54 -14.99
CA SER A 122 -24.74 9.94 -14.19
C SER A 122 -24.64 9.43 -12.75
N ARG A 123 -24.23 8.17 -12.53
CA ARG A 123 -24.00 7.62 -11.20
C ARG A 123 -22.97 8.45 -10.43
N LEU A 124 -21.83 8.75 -11.06
CA LEU A 124 -20.75 9.55 -10.44
C LEU A 124 -21.25 10.95 -10.06
N SER A 125 -22.01 11.61 -10.94
CA SER A 125 -22.53 12.95 -10.68
C SER A 125 -23.60 13.02 -9.59
N ASN A 126 -24.24 11.90 -9.28
CA ASN A 126 -25.32 11.79 -8.28
C ASN A 126 -24.86 11.16 -6.96
N ILE A 127 -23.56 10.90 -6.78
CA ILE A 127 -23.06 10.47 -5.47
C ILE A 127 -23.28 11.64 -4.50
N SER A 128 -24.22 11.45 -3.59
CA SER A 128 -24.63 12.46 -2.60
C SER A 128 -24.29 12.06 -1.17
N GLU A 129 -23.51 11.01 -1.00
CA GLU A 129 -23.15 10.53 0.31
C GLU A 129 -22.26 11.57 1.00
N THR A 130 -22.68 12.01 2.18
CA THR A 130 -21.83 12.75 3.10
C THR A 130 -20.85 11.76 3.71
N PHE A 131 -19.58 11.99 3.47
CA PHE A 131 -18.53 11.15 4.03
C PHE A 131 -18.29 11.60 5.47
N GLU A 132 -18.93 10.95 6.42
CA GLU A 132 -18.66 11.20 7.83
C GLU A 132 -17.27 10.63 8.17
N ASN A 133 -16.37 11.52 8.53
CA ASN A 133 -15.15 11.13 9.20
C ASN A 133 -15.37 11.17 10.70
N GLU A 134 -15.20 10.05 11.38
CA GLU A 134 -15.36 9.96 12.83
C GLU A 134 -14.46 10.94 13.59
N ASN A 135 -13.35 11.36 13.01
CA ASN A 135 -12.38 12.26 13.61
C ASN A 135 -12.64 13.76 13.33
N TYR A 136 -13.46 14.08 12.31
CA TYR A 136 -13.73 15.47 11.88
C TYR A 136 -15.20 15.64 11.51
N LYS A 137 -16.06 15.70 12.51
CA LYS A 137 -17.53 15.76 12.36
C LYS A 137 -18.07 16.96 11.60
N ASP A 138 -17.23 17.96 11.33
CA ASP A 138 -17.64 19.24 10.73
C ASP A 138 -17.27 19.39 9.25
N ILE A 139 -16.66 18.36 8.63
CA ILE A 139 -16.23 18.42 7.23
C ILE A 139 -17.15 17.55 6.40
N GLU A 140 -18.11 18.17 5.72
CA GLU A 140 -18.85 17.54 4.64
C GLU A 140 -17.90 17.35 3.43
N ASN A 141 -17.42 16.14 3.21
CA ASN A 141 -16.74 15.81 1.98
C ASN A 141 -17.78 15.64 0.87
N LYS A 142 -17.75 16.54 -0.10
CA LYS A 142 -18.63 16.47 -1.27
C LYS A 142 -17.83 16.03 -2.48
N ILE A 143 -18.46 15.28 -3.37
CA ILE A 143 -17.86 15.02 -4.67
C ILE A 143 -17.74 16.33 -5.45
N VAL A 144 -16.53 16.59 -5.92
CA VAL A 144 -16.20 17.78 -6.71
C VAL A 144 -15.98 17.37 -8.15
N TYR A 145 -16.67 18.06 -9.08
CA TYR A 145 -16.39 17.94 -10.49
C TYR A 145 -15.32 18.95 -10.90
N ASN A 146 -14.18 18.47 -11.39
CA ASN A 146 -13.03 19.27 -11.78
C ASN A 146 -12.72 19.08 -13.27
N THR A 147 -12.53 20.19 -13.99
CA THR A 147 -12.29 20.19 -15.44
C THR A 147 -10.91 20.71 -15.84
N SER A 148 -10.07 21.11 -14.88
CA SER A 148 -8.84 21.87 -15.17
C SER A 148 -7.56 21.23 -14.66
N ASN A 149 -7.64 20.39 -13.62
CA ASN A 149 -6.45 19.92 -12.93
C ASN A 149 -6.02 18.50 -13.29
N PHE A 150 -6.70 17.89 -14.25
CA PHE A 150 -6.37 16.55 -14.77
C PHE A 150 -6.38 16.57 -16.30
N ILE A 151 -5.83 15.51 -16.87
CA ILE A 151 -5.88 15.31 -18.34
C ILE A 151 -7.30 15.16 -18.88
N TYR A 152 -8.21 14.64 -18.06
CA TYR A 152 -9.66 14.52 -18.34
C TYR A 152 -10.46 15.15 -17.20
N PRO A 153 -11.71 15.57 -17.44
CA PRO A 153 -12.61 15.95 -16.35
C PRO A 153 -12.69 14.84 -15.31
N ALA A 154 -12.73 15.23 -14.04
CA ALA A 154 -12.68 14.31 -12.91
C ALA A 154 -13.82 14.53 -11.91
N TYR A 155 -14.37 13.44 -11.39
CA TYR A 155 -15.13 13.43 -10.15
C TYR A 155 -14.18 13.05 -9.01
N ILE A 156 -14.06 13.91 -8.00
CA ILE A 156 -13.10 13.76 -6.91
C ILE A 156 -13.84 13.62 -5.60
N THR A 157 -13.52 12.58 -4.85
CA THR A 157 -13.86 12.42 -3.45
C THR A 157 -12.65 12.83 -2.62
N ILE A 158 -12.83 13.78 -1.71
CA ILE A 158 -11.74 14.24 -0.87
C ILE A 158 -11.91 13.63 0.49
N PHE A 159 -10.95 12.83 0.88
CA PHE A 159 -10.78 12.36 2.25
C PHE A 159 -9.72 13.18 2.93
N ASN A 160 -10.07 13.69 4.07
CA ASN A 160 -9.31 14.56 4.94
C ASN A 160 -7.81 14.22 5.04
N ASN A 161 -7.07 15.03 5.77
CA ASN A 161 -5.66 15.08 6.17
C ASN A 161 -4.79 13.80 6.11
N ASN A 162 -5.33 12.63 5.77
CA ASN A 162 -4.62 11.35 5.77
C ASN A 162 -4.05 10.98 4.40
N HIS A 163 -3.83 11.96 3.52
CA HIS A 163 -3.25 11.71 2.20
C HIS A 163 -3.99 10.64 1.40
N CYS A 164 -5.32 10.57 1.58
CA CYS A 164 -6.22 9.67 0.86
C CYS A 164 -6.97 10.44 -0.22
N TYR A 165 -6.96 9.90 -1.43
CA TYR A 165 -7.67 10.49 -2.57
C TYR A 165 -8.36 9.42 -3.38
N GLU A 166 -9.61 9.70 -3.72
CA GLU A 166 -10.38 8.87 -4.61
C GLU A 166 -10.97 9.75 -5.72
N TYR A 167 -10.73 9.40 -6.97
CA TYR A 167 -11.27 10.13 -8.11
C TYR A 167 -11.53 9.23 -9.32
N ALA A 168 -12.44 9.66 -10.18
CA ALA A 168 -12.67 9.08 -11.50
C ALA A 168 -12.42 10.12 -12.59
N LEU A 169 -11.62 9.77 -13.59
CA LEU A 169 -11.40 10.55 -14.79
C LEU A 169 -12.36 10.10 -15.87
N ILE A 170 -12.89 11.04 -16.66
CA ILE A 170 -13.93 10.83 -17.64
C ILE A 170 -13.40 11.13 -19.05
N ASP A 171 -12.96 10.10 -19.75
CA ASP A 171 -12.58 10.18 -21.16
C ASP A 171 -13.83 9.99 -22.05
N LYS A 172 -14.43 11.11 -22.43
CA LYS A 172 -15.67 11.13 -23.24
C LYS A 172 -15.46 10.68 -24.67
N GLU A 173 -14.26 10.84 -25.20
CA GLU A 173 -13.96 10.49 -26.59
C GLU A 173 -13.91 8.99 -26.79
N ASN A 174 -13.39 8.27 -25.79
CA ASN A 174 -13.21 6.83 -25.83
C ASN A 174 -14.22 6.06 -24.97
N PHE A 175 -15.22 6.73 -24.40
CA PHE A 175 -16.19 6.14 -23.46
C PHE A 175 -15.52 5.35 -22.33
N LYS A 176 -14.46 5.93 -21.78
CA LYS A 176 -13.61 5.29 -20.79
C LYS A 176 -13.70 6.00 -19.44
N ILE A 177 -13.66 5.22 -18.39
CA ILE A 177 -13.58 5.69 -17.00
C ILE A 177 -12.32 5.14 -16.35
N ILE A 178 -11.60 6.01 -15.66
CA ILE A 178 -10.38 5.66 -14.92
C ILE A 178 -10.62 5.99 -13.45
N CYS A 179 -10.81 4.98 -12.63
CA CYS A 179 -10.95 5.12 -11.18
C CYS A 179 -9.60 4.94 -10.50
N VAL A 180 -9.28 5.87 -9.61
CA VAL A 180 -8.03 5.88 -8.85
C VAL A 180 -8.33 6.09 -7.37
N PHE A 181 -7.74 5.26 -6.54
CA PHE A 181 -7.63 5.45 -5.10
C PHE A 181 -6.17 5.37 -4.69
N THR A 182 -5.73 6.32 -3.86
CA THR A 182 -4.39 6.31 -3.27
C THR A 182 -4.46 6.72 -1.81
N GLN A 183 -3.66 6.06 -0.99
CA GLN A 183 -3.48 6.36 0.43
C GLN A 183 -2.00 6.21 0.79
N PHE A 184 -1.39 7.27 1.32
CA PHE A 184 0.03 7.32 1.68
C PHE A 184 0.97 6.80 0.57
N ILE A 185 0.65 7.12 -0.69
CA ILE A 185 1.47 6.76 -1.86
C ILE A 185 2.32 7.94 -2.28
N ASN A 186 3.62 7.72 -2.42
CA ASN A 186 4.53 8.68 -3.00
C ASN A 186 4.45 8.65 -4.53
N TYR A 187 4.83 9.75 -5.17
CA TYR A 187 4.83 9.87 -6.63
C TYR A 187 5.61 8.74 -7.34
N ASN A 188 6.76 8.32 -6.77
CA ASN A 188 7.60 7.28 -7.35
C ASN A 188 7.02 5.87 -7.20
N ASP A 189 6.10 5.67 -6.24
CA ASP A 189 5.50 4.38 -5.93
C ASP A 189 4.21 4.11 -6.70
N VAL A 190 3.70 5.11 -7.43
CA VAL A 190 2.52 4.97 -8.28
C VAL A 190 2.76 3.90 -9.36
N LYS A 191 1.81 2.96 -9.50
CA LYS A 191 1.88 1.81 -10.41
C LYS A 191 0.97 1.91 -11.64
N PHE A 192 0.29 3.02 -11.81
CA PHE A 192 -0.48 3.35 -13.00
C PHE A 192 0.18 4.51 -13.78
N ASP A 193 -0.33 4.80 -14.96
CA ASP A 193 0.23 5.87 -15.79
C ASP A 193 0.10 7.24 -15.08
N LYS A 194 1.22 7.87 -14.86
CA LYS A 194 1.30 9.14 -14.13
C LYS A 194 0.60 10.31 -14.80
N LYS A 195 0.23 10.18 -16.09
CA LYS A 195 -0.62 11.19 -16.78
C LYS A 195 -1.99 11.33 -16.13
N TYR A 196 -2.45 10.32 -15.40
CA TYR A 196 -3.73 10.32 -14.71
C TYR A 196 -3.67 10.96 -13.32
N LEU A 197 -2.48 11.36 -12.85
CA LEU A 197 -2.34 12.18 -11.67
C LEU A 197 -2.75 13.63 -11.93
N PRO A 198 -3.07 14.41 -10.89
CA PRO A 198 -3.28 15.84 -11.03
C PRO A 198 -2.10 16.52 -11.72
N THR A 199 -2.37 17.43 -12.65
CA THR A 199 -1.35 18.07 -13.52
C THR A 199 -0.23 18.72 -12.72
N ALA A 200 -0.56 19.32 -11.59
CA ALA A 200 0.42 19.96 -10.75
C ALA A 200 1.32 18.95 -10.00
N SER A 201 0.87 17.73 -9.74
CA SER A 201 1.71 16.66 -9.17
C SER A 201 2.84 16.24 -10.11
N ASN A 202 2.67 16.44 -11.40
CA ASN A 202 3.70 16.12 -12.40
C ASN A 202 4.89 17.08 -12.38
N ASN A 203 4.76 18.26 -11.76
CA ASN A 203 5.79 19.29 -11.74
C ASN A 203 6.72 19.19 -10.51
N GLU A 204 6.40 18.38 -9.53
CA GLU A 204 7.12 18.29 -8.27
C GLU A 204 7.86 16.95 -8.13
N LYS A 205 8.69 16.67 -9.10
CA LYS A 205 9.46 15.42 -9.19
C LYS A 205 10.46 15.19 -8.05
N ASP A 206 10.80 16.24 -7.32
CA ASP A 206 11.96 16.21 -6.41
C ASP A 206 11.60 15.98 -4.94
N ASN A 207 10.32 15.87 -4.59
CA ASN A 207 9.90 15.73 -3.20
C ASN A 207 9.36 14.33 -2.89
N GLU A 208 10.28 13.40 -2.63
CA GLU A 208 9.97 12.01 -2.31
C GLU A 208 9.12 11.83 -1.04
N SER A 209 9.07 12.85 -0.18
CA SER A 209 8.42 12.81 1.13
C SER A 209 6.97 13.29 1.13
N PHE A 210 6.45 13.84 0.02
CA PHE A 210 5.08 14.33 -0.05
C PHE A 210 4.17 13.35 -0.79
N SER A 211 2.96 13.18 -0.24
CA SER A 211 1.88 12.60 -1.01
C SER A 211 1.70 13.40 -2.29
N ILE A 212 1.42 12.72 -3.40
CA ILE A 212 1.20 13.31 -4.73
C ILE A 212 0.19 14.46 -4.76
N TYR A 213 -0.48 14.74 -3.67
CA TYR A 213 -1.57 15.72 -3.54
C TYR A 213 -1.29 16.86 -2.57
N CYS A 214 -0.22 16.78 -1.76
CA CYS A 214 0.02 17.79 -0.70
C CYS A 214 0.32 19.18 -1.20
N THR A 215 0.85 19.30 -2.39
CA THR A 215 1.45 20.57 -2.86
C THR A 215 0.53 21.39 -3.73
N ASN A 216 -0.58 20.85 -4.21
CA ASN A 216 -1.29 21.43 -5.35
C ASN A 216 -2.71 21.89 -5.12
N GLY A 217 -3.03 22.22 -3.91
CA GLY A 217 -4.32 22.84 -3.67
C GLY A 217 -5.48 21.86 -3.60
N TYR A 218 -5.22 20.58 -3.66
CA TYR A 218 -6.16 19.55 -3.24
C TYR A 218 -6.13 19.32 -1.72
N SER A 219 -5.54 20.26 -0.95
CA SER A 219 -5.77 20.30 0.48
C SER A 219 -7.22 20.71 0.70
N GLU A 220 -7.86 20.17 1.70
CA GLU A 220 -9.25 20.42 2.10
C GLU A 220 -9.67 21.89 2.11
N HIS A 221 -8.73 22.80 2.25
CA HIS A 221 -8.96 24.24 2.31
C HIS A 221 -9.11 24.95 0.95
N LYS A 222 -8.78 24.31 -0.17
CA LYS A 222 -8.79 24.96 -1.49
C LYS A 222 -9.87 24.47 -2.45
N ILE A 223 -10.58 23.43 -2.10
CA ILE A 223 -11.65 22.87 -2.94
C ILE A 223 -13.05 23.29 -2.42
N ARG A 224 -13.09 24.17 -1.43
CA ARG A 224 -14.32 24.82 -0.97
C ARG A 224 -14.75 25.94 -1.90
#